data_2d2510debcff437e276d97d1e8077207
#
_entry.id   2d2510debcff437e276d97d1e8077207
#
_cell.length_a   1.000
_cell.length_b   1.000
_cell.length_c   1.000
_cell.angle_alpha   90.00
_cell.angle_beta   90.00
_cell.angle_gamma   90.00
#
_symmetry.space_group_name_H-M   'P 1'
#
loop_
_entity.id
_entity.type
_entity.pdbx_description
1 polymer ?
#
loop_
_entity_poly.entity_id
_entity_poly.type
_entity_poly.pdbx_seq_one_letter_code
_entity_poly.pdbx_strand_id
1 'polypeptide(L)'
;MAEKKVKKIKAEEEVTVTTPGKLNVYDLEGKVTGETILPEIFKIEYRPDIIRRAVTAIEANKRQPYAPSPTAGMRHSVSTWGKGRGVSRVQRLMGSSTAAQSPNNVGGRRAHPPKVEKDLGKKINKKELMLGKLGALRATSEAVLVKARGHKFDEKLTVPIIVKDDFEDIKSTQEAVKALSSIGVYDDVRRAIDGKNIRAGRGKMRGRRYRIPRSLLVVVSKECKGGRSVRNLPGIDVVTPNALNASVLAPGGAPGRLMLVSESALVTIGGWKR
;
A
#
# COMPACT_ATOMS: atom_id res chain seq x y z
N MET A 1 18.08 29.05 18.94
CA MET A 1 17.77 27.74 18.32
C MET A 1 16.28 27.54 17.97
N ALA A 2 15.35 28.19 18.64
CA ALA A 2 13.92 28.11 18.34
C ALA A 2 13.51 28.84 17.05
N GLU A 3 14.10 29.98 16.74
CA GLU A 3 13.76 30.78 15.54
C GLU A 3 14.18 30.11 14.21
N LYS A 4 15.21 29.27 14.21
CA LYS A 4 15.60 28.50 13.01
C LYS A 4 14.63 27.35 12.71
N LYS A 5 13.89 26.84 13.71
CA LYS A 5 12.85 25.81 13.50
C LYS A 5 11.55 26.39 12.96
N VAL A 6 11.21 27.63 13.33
CA VAL A 6 9.99 28.30 12.85
C VAL A 6 10.12 28.77 11.39
N LYS A 7 11.32 29.13 10.92
CA LYS A 7 11.56 29.44 9.50
C LYS A 7 11.51 28.23 8.57
N LYS A 8 11.69 27.00 9.09
CA LYS A 8 11.59 25.76 8.28
C LYS A 8 10.14 25.31 8.06
N ILE A 9 9.18 25.82 8.84
CA ILE A 9 7.75 25.47 8.75
C ILE A 9 6.98 26.45 7.84
N LYS A 10 7.55 27.64 7.54
CA LYS A 10 6.92 28.65 6.66
C LYS A 10 7.28 28.53 5.17
N ALA A 11 8.06 27.56 4.77
CA ALA A 11 8.37 27.24 3.38
C ALA A 11 7.62 25.99 2.88
N GLU A 12 6.38 25.78 3.34
CA GLU A 12 5.38 25.11 2.51
C GLU A 12 4.88 26.16 1.51
N GLU A 13 5.75 26.52 0.56
CA GLU A 13 5.34 27.15 -0.67
C GLU A 13 4.19 26.32 -1.23
N GLU A 14 3.08 26.96 -1.49
CA GLU A 14 1.99 26.41 -2.30
C GLU A 14 2.63 25.88 -3.58
N VAL A 15 2.87 24.57 -3.63
CA VAL A 15 3.36 23.89 -4.81
C VAL A 15 2.25 24.03 -5.83
N THR A 16 2.36 25.06 -6.68
CA THR A 16 1.49 25.23 -7.85
C THR A 16 1.72 24.02 -8.75
N VAL A 17 0.82 23.09 -8.62
CA VAL A 17 0.88 21.79 -9.25
C VAL A 17 0.52 21.94 -10.71
N THR A 18 1.54 22.14 -11.55
CA THR A 18 1.41 22.14 -13.01
C THR A 18 1.38 20.71 -13.51
N THR A 19 0.20 20.22 -13.84
CA THR A 19 0.04 18.95 -14.54
C THR A 19 0.54 19.13 -15.98
N PRO A 20 1.49 18.35 -16.48
CA PRO A 20 1.94 18.47 -17.87
C PRO A 20 0.74 18.18 -18.81
N GLY A 21 0.46 19.09 -19.73
CA GLY A 21 -0.66 18.94 -20.67
C GLY A 21 -0.40 17.86 -21.71
N LYS A 22 0.86 17.61 -22.04
CA LYS A 22 1.34 16.61 -23.01
C LYS A 22 2.38 15.72 -22.36
N LEU A 23 2.30 14.43 -22.63
CA LEU A 23 3.21 13.39 -22.13
C LEU A 23 3.88 12.69 -23.31
N ASN A 24 5.16 12.37 -23.14
CA ASN A 24 5.92 11.61 -24.10
C ASN A 24 5.52 10.13 -24.05
N VAL A 25 5.40 9.51 -25.22
CA VAL A 25 5.24 8.07 -25.39
C VAL A 25 6.59 7.45 -25.70
N TYR A 26 6.98 6.48 -24.88
CA TYR A 26 8.28 5.81 -24.99
C TYR A 26 8.14 4.44 -25.66
N ASP A 27 9.14 4.10 -26.46
CA ASP A 27 9.34 2.76 -27.01
C ASP A 27 10.15 1.89 -26.05
N LEU A 28 10.29 0.60 -26.34
CA LEU A 28 11.12 -0.35 -25.57
C LEU A 28 12.60 0.06 -25.50
N GLU A 29 13.08 0.81 -26.49
CA GLU A 29 14.44 1.37 -26.51
C GLU A 29 14.60 2.68 -25.73
N GLY A 30 13.53 3.20 -25.14
CA GLY A 30 13.54 4.50 -24.43
C GLY A 30 13.48 5.74 -25.31
N LYS A 31 13.25 5.57 -26.61
CA LYS A 31 13.09 6.69 -27.55
C LYS A 31 11.65 7.24 -27.46
N VAL A 32 11.53 8.56 -27.57
CA VAL A 32 10.22 9.22 -27.67
C VAL A 32 9.70 9.03 -29.10
N THR A 33 8.55 8.38 -29.23
CA THR A 33 7.91 8.09 -30.51
C THR A 33 6.70 8.97 -30.81
N GLY A 34 6.12 9.57 -29.77
CA GLY A 34 4.94 10.41 -29.91
C GLY A 34 4.65 11.19 -28.65
N GLU A 35 3.60 12.02 -28.73
CA GLU A 35 3.05 12.75 -27.59
C GLU A 35 1.57 12.39 -27.42
N THR A 36 1.14 12.18 -26.19
CA THR A 36 -0.26 11.92 -25.84
C THR A 36 -0.76 12.96 -24.86
N ILE A 37 -2.03 13.35 -24.97
CA ILE A 37 -2.67 14.29 -24.06
C ILE A 37 -3.13 13.54 -22.83
N LEU A 38 -2.82 14.07 -21.66
CA LEU A 38 -3.26 13.50 -20.38
C LEU A 38 -4.80 13.64 -20.25
N PRO A 39 -5.53 12.53 -19.97
CA PRO A 39 -6.98 12.58 -19.78
C PRO A 39 -7.40 13.55 -18.66
N GLU A 40 -8.58 14.16 -18.80
CA GLU A 40 -9.10 15.13 -17.80
C GLU A 40 -9.25 14.57 -16.39
N ILE A 41 -9.33 13.25 -16.25
CA ILE A 41 -9.40 12.56 -14.97
C ILE A 41 -8.19 12.86 -14.07
N PHE A 42 -7.04 13.16 -14.66
CA PHE A 42 -5.85 13.55 -13.93
C PHE A 42 -5.86 15.02 -13.45
N LYS A 43 -6.83 15.85 -13.86
CA LYS A 43 -6.96 17.26 -13.47
C LYS A 43 -7.80 17.48 -12.20
N ILE A 44 -8.23 16.41 -11.53
CA ILE A 44 -9.03 16.48 -10.30
C ILE A 44 -8.21 17.08 -9.16
N GLU A 45 -8.88 17.74 -8.23
CA GLU A 45 -8.26 18.33 -7.03
C GLU A 45 -7.51 17.26 -6.22
N TYR A 46 -6.29 17.60 -5.79
CA TYR A 46 -5.47 16.74 -4.95
C TYR A 46 -5.90 16.82 -3.49
N ARG A 47 -6.46 15.75 -2.95
CA ARG A 47 -6.98 15.63 -1.58
C ARG A 47 -6.34 14.47 -0.83
N PRO A 48 -5.20 14.66 -0.14
CA PRO A 48 -4.50 13.60 0.57
C PRO A 48 -5.29 13.03 1.75
N ASP A 49 -6.18 13.81 2.36
CA ASP A 49 -7.10 13.40 3.41
C ASP A 49 -8.06 12.30 2.94
N ILE A 50 -8.72 12.50 1.80
CA ILE A 50 -9.65 11.53 1.21
C ILE A 50 -8.91 10.28 0.75
N ILE A 51 -7.73 10.44 0.14
CA ILE A 51 -6.88 9.32 -0.29
C ILE A 51 -6.54 8.43 0.91
N ARG A 52 -6.07 9.02 2.01
CA ARG A 52 -5.72 8.27 3.23
C ARG A 52 -6.92 7.56 3.82
N ARG A 53 -8.08 8.21 3.86
CA ARG A 53 -9.33 7.63 4.35
C ARG A 53 -9.77 6.45 3.48
N ALA A 54 -9.74 6.60 2.15
CA ALA A 54 -10.06 5.53 1.19
C ALA A 54 -9.14 4.31 1.36
N VAL A 55 -7.82 4.52 1.43
CA VAL A 55 -6.86 3.44 1.63
C VAL A 55 -7.06 2.74 2.96
N THR A 56 -7.27 3.50 4.05
CA THR A 56 -7.53 2.92 5.38
C THR A 56 -8.78 2.05 5.39
N ALA A 57 -9.85 2.46 4.69
CA ALA A 57 -11.07 1.65 4.56
C ALA A 57 -10.83 0.36 3.76
N ILE A 58 -10.14 0.46 2.60
CA ILE A 58 -9.80 -0.70 1.78
C ILE A 58 -8.93 -1.71 2.55
N GLU A 59 -7.92 -1.23 3.28
CA GLU A 59 -7.03 -2.08 4.06
C GLU A 59 -7.74 -2.70 5.27
N ALA A 60 -8.64 -1.96 5.93
CA ALA A 60 -9.45 -2.48 7.02
C ALA A 60 -10.36 -3.64 6.56
N ASN A 61 -10.97 -3.50 5.37
CA ASN A 61 -11.86 -4.51 4.81
C ASN A 61 -11.13 -5.78 4.33
N LYS A 62 -9.80 -5.72 4.14
CA LYS A 62 -8.96 -6.88 3.81
C LYS A 62 -8.48 -7.64 5.06
N ARG A 63 -8.71 -7.11 6.26
CA ARG A 63 -8.23 -7.73 7.50
C ARG A 63 -9.03 -8.98 7.83
N GLN A 64 -8.33 -10.08 8.07
CA GLN A 64 -8.93 -11.30 8.58
C GLN A 64 -9.17 -11.18 10.09
N PRO A 65 -10.34 -11.59 10.62
CA PRO A 65 -10.58 -11.64 12.05
C PRO A 65 -9.58 -12.53 12.76
N TYR A 66 -9.06 -12.06 13.89
CA TYR A 66 -8.10 -12.80 14.70
C TYR A 66 -8.39 -12.60 16.17
N ALA A 67 -8.60 -13.71 16.90
CA ALA A 67 -8.87 -13.72 18.31
C ALA A 67 -8.36 -15.02 18.97
N PRO A 68 -8.09 -15.02 20.29
CA PRO A 68 -7.84 -16.23 21.03
C PRO A 68 -9.11 -17.09 21.13
N SER A 69 -8.95 -18.36 21.51
CA SER A 69 -10.09 -19.22 21.84
C SER A 69 -10.97 -18.56 22.90
N PRO A 70 -12.32 -18.64 22.80
CA PRO A 70 -13.23 -18.11 23.81
C PRO A 70 -12.98 -18.69 25.21
N THR A 71 -12.49 -19.93 25.31
CA THR A 71 -12.17 -20.62 26.53
C THR A 71 -10.72 -20.48 27.00
N ALA A 72 -9.93 -19.63 26.33
CA ALA A 72 -8.52 -19.43 26.70
C ALA A 72 -8.39 -18.92 28.14
N GLY A 73 -7.60 -19.62 28.96
CA GLY A 73 -7.42 -19.33 30.37
C GLY A 73 -8.57 -19.81 31.28
N MET A 74 -9.56 -20.53 30.73
CA MET A 74 -10.72 -21.03 31.49
C MET A 74 -10.85 -22.57 31.49
N ARG A 75 -9.84 -23.29 30.94
CA ARG A 75 -9.88 -24.76 30.81
C ARG A 75 -9.32 -25.47 32.08
N HIS A 76 -9.69 -24.96 33.25
CA HIS A 76 -9.23 -25.52 34.55
C HIS A 76 -10.43 -25.77 35.44
N SER A 77 -10.39 -26.88 36.20
CA SER A 77 -11.31 -27.10 37.30
C SER A 77 -10.83 -26.29 38.51
N VAL A 78 -11.60 -25.28 38.86
CA VAL A 78 -11.23 -24.35 39.94
C VAL A 78 -12.35 -24.20 40.96
N SER A 79 -11.98 -24.02 42.21
CA SER A 79 -12.89 -23.68 43.30
C SER A 79 -12.25 -22.66 44.24
N THR A 80 -13.09 -21.92 44.96
CA THR A 80 -12.61 -21.04 46.03
C THR A 80 -12.56 -21.83 47.33
N TRP A 81 -11.55 -21.54 48.17
CA TRP A 81 -11.45 -22.17 49.51
C TRP A 81 -12.45 -21.61 50.52
N GLY A 82 -13.20 -20.56 50.17
CA GLY A 82 -14.20 -19.95 51.02
C GLY A 82 -13.63 -19.08 52.13
N LYS A 83 -14.46 -18.87 53.17
CA LYS A 83 -14.11 -18.06 54.34
C LYS A 83 -13.33 -18.86 55.36
N GLY A 84 -12.62 -18.21 56.29
CA GLY A 84 -12.00 -18.82 57.47
C GLY A 84 -10.64 -19.49 57.24
N ARG A 85 -10.04 -19.40 56.03
CA ARG A 85 -8.75 -20.03 55.73
C ARG A 85 -7.53 -19.08 55.72
N GLY A 86 -7.72 -17.82 56.07
CA GLY A 86 -6.63 -16.84 56.12
C GLY A 86 -5.98 -16.49 54.80
N VAL A 87 -6.56 -16.92 53.65
CA VAL A 87 -6.05 -16.67 52.31
C VAL A 87 -7.09 -15.95 51.44
N SER A 88 -6.64 -15.28 50.39
CA SER A 88 -7.53 -14.60 49.46
C SER A 88 -8.51 -15.58 48.81
N ARG A 89 -9.75 -15.13 48.59
CA ARG A 89 -10.86 -15.91 48.02
C ARG A 89 -10.84 -15.95 46.49
N VAL A 90 -9.66 -16.13 45.89
CA VAL A 90 -9.52 -16.34 44.46
C VAL A 90 -9.78 -17.79 44.08
N GLN A 91 -10.18 -18.04 42.87
CA GLN A 91 -10.33 -19.39 42.34
C GLN A 91 -8.96 -20.07 42.24
N ARG A 92 -8.86 -21.28 42.81
CA ARG A 92 -7.64 -22.09 42.80
C ARG A 92 -7.87 -23.42 42.14
N LEU A 93 -6.82 -24.02 41.56
CA LEU A 93 -6.88 -25.36 41.01
C LEU A 93 -7.26 -26.37 42.10
N MET A 94 -8.04 -27.38 41.77
CA MET A 94 -8.38 -28.47 42.65
C MET A 94 -7.10 -29.16 43.10
N GLY A 95 -6.94 -29.31 44.44
CA GLY A 95 -5.75 -29.92 45.03
C GLY A 95 -4.47 -29.07 45.03
N SER A 96 -4.52 -27.79 44.64
CA SER A 96 -3.38 -26.89 44.62
C SER A 96 -3.69 -25.51 45.19
N SER A 97 -2.68 -24.83 45.72
CA SER A 97 -2.77 -23.44 46.14
C SER A 97 -2.71 -22.44 44.97
N THR A 98 -2.39 -22.91 43.76
CA THR A 98 -2.21 -22.06 42.56
C THR A 98 -3.53 -21.43 42.14
N ALA A 99 -3.57 -20.11 42.10
CA ALA A 99 -4.72 -19.37 41.56
C ALA A 99 -4.80 -19.49 40.06
N ALA A 100 -6.01 -19.69 39.47
CA ALA A 100 -6.24 -19.85 38.07
C ALA A 100 -7.59 -19.24 37.64
N GLN A 101 -7.79 -19.08 36.34
CA GLN A 101 -9.00 -18.64 35.67
C GLN A 101 -9.35 -17.15 35.86
N SER A 102 -9.03 -16.51 36.95
CA SER A 102 -9.34 -15.10 37.17
C SER A 102 -8.42 -14.19 36.32
N PRO A 103 -8.88 -12.98 35.91
CA PRO A 103 -8.08 -12.10 35.04
C PRO A 103 -6.78 -11.61 35.67
N ASN A 104 -6.71 -11.53 37.00
CA ASN A 104 -5.56 -11.02 37.73
C ASN A 104 -4.45 -12.06 37.90
N ASN A 105 -4.72 -13.33 37.60
CA ASN A 105 -3.76 -14.41 37.77
C ASN A 105 -2.83 -14.55 36.58
N VAL A 106 -1.62 -14.99 36.82
CA VAL A 106 -0.68 -15.36 35.76
C VAL A 106 -1.27 -16.53 34.96
N GLY A 107 -1.41 -16.36 33.64
CA GLY A 107 -2.05 -17.39 32.80
C GLY A 107 -3.57 -17.47 32.89
N GLY A 108 -4.23 -16.59 33.63
CA GLY A 108 -5.68 -16.50 33.70
C GLY A 108 -6.30 -15.95 32.38
N ARG A 109 -7.63 -15.94 32.31
CA ARG A 109 -8.36 -15.43 31.19
C ARG A 109 -8.15 -13.92 31.04
N ARG A 110 -8.22 -13.40 29.83
CA ARG A 110 -8.28 -11.95 29.64
C ARG A 110 -9.67 -11.42 29.98
N ALA A 111 -9.73 -10.27 30.68
CA ALA A 111 -11.01 -9.66 31.07
C ALA A 111 -11.82 -9.26 29.81
N HIS A 112 -11.19 -8.62 28.82
CA HIS A 112 -11.78 -8.20 27.56
C HIS A 112 -10.94 -8.68 26.38
N PRO A 113 -11.02 -9.99 26.02
CA PRO A 113 -10.27 -10.49 24.88
C PRO A 113 -10.84 -9.96 23.55
N PRO A 114 -10.03 -9.85 22.51
CA PRO A 114 -10.57 -9.62 21.17
C PRO A 114 -11.44 -10.79 20.76
N LYS A 115 -12.54 -10.50 20.04
CA LYS A 115 -13.48 -11.51 19.53
C LYS A 115 -13.43 -11.58 18.02
N VAL A 116 -13.63 -12.77 17.45
CA VAL A 116 -13.70 -12.99 15.99
C VAL A 116 -14.93 -12.29 15.40
N GLU A 117 -16.01 -12.19 16.16
CA GLU A 117 -17.29 -11.58 15.77
C GLU A 117 -17.19 -10.05 15.57
N LYS A 118 -16.09 -9.43 16.05
CA LYS A 118 -15.90 -7.99 15.90
C LYS A 118 -15.74 -7.62 14.42
N ASP A 119 -16.64 -6.79 13.90
CA ASP A 119 -16.49 -6.18 12.58
C ASP A 119 -15.26 -5.24 12.57
N LEU A 120 -14.26 -5.57 11.75
CA LEU A 120 -13.05 -4.80 11.54
C LEU A 120 -13.15 -3.90 10.29
N GLY A 121 -14.22 -4.06 9.51
CA GLY A 121 -14.46 -3.30 8.30
C GLY A 121 -14.70 -1.81 8.59
N LYS A 122 -14.34 -0.97 7.63
CA LYS A 122 -14.66 0.46 7.66
C LYS A 122 -15.49 0.81 6.44
N LYS A 123 -16.66 1.35 6.68
CA LYS A 123 -17.56 1.86 5.63
C LYS A 123 -17.03 3.20 5.11
N ILE A 124 -17.13 3.39 3.79
CA ILE A 124 -16.83 4.65 3.10
C ILE A 124 -17.86 4.84 2.00
N ASN A 125 -18.23 6.08 1.73
CA ASN A 125 -19.16 6.40 0.65
C ASN A 125 -18.52 6.10 -0.71
N LYS A 126 -19.30 5.55 -1.65
CA LYS A 126 -18.83 5.21 -3.00
C LYS A 126 -18.22 6.41 -3.73
N LYS A 127 -18.84 7.61 -3.61
CA LYS A 127 -18.33 8.86 -4.18
C LYS A 127 -16.98 9.26 -3.58
N GLU A 128 -16.82 9.19 -2.25
CA GLU A 128 -15.56 9.47 -1.57
C GLU A 128 -14.45 8.47 -2.00
N LEU A 129 -14.81 7.17 -2.12
CA LEU A 129 -13.88 6.16 -2.58
C LEU A 129 -13.38 6.47 -4.00
N MET A 130 -14.27 6.88 -4.89
CA MET A 130 -13.93 7.28 -6.26
C MET A 130 -13.05 8.52 -6.28
N LEU A 131 -13.39 9.57 -5.51
CA LEU A 131 -12.56 10.77 -5.38
C LEU A 131 -11.16 10.43 -4.84
N GLY A 132 -11.08 9.55 -3.84
CA GLY A 132 -9.79 9.06 -3.32
C GLY A 132 -8.95 8.33 -4.37
N LYS A 133 -9.58 7.50 -5.22
CA LYS A 133 -8.93 6.83 -6.34
C LYS A 133 -8.41 7.84 -7.37
N LEU A 134 -9.24 8.79 -7.80
CA LEU A 134 -8.90 9.78 -8.81
C LEU A 134 -7.85 10.78 -8.31
N GLY A 135 -7.95 11.22 -7.04
CA GLY A 135 -6.93 12.06 -6.41
C GLY A 135 -5.57 11.36 -6.28
N ALA A 136 -5.57 10.06 -5.99
CA ALA A 136 -4.35 9.26 -5.97
C ALA A 136 -3.76 9.07 -7.38
N LEU A 137 -4.61 8.96 -8.41
CA LEU A 137 -4.19 8.91 -9.82
C LEU A 137 -3.55 10.23 -10.25
N ARG A 138 -4.16 11.37 -9.89
CA ARG A 138 -3.56 12.68 -10.13
C ARG A 138 -2.16 12.78 -9.52
N ALA A 139 -1.99 12.36 -8.28
CA ALA A 139 -0.70 12.42 -7.61
C ALA A 139 0.42 11.66 -8.34
N THR A 140 0.09 10.69 -9.20
CA THR A 140 1.07 9.99 -10.03
C THR A 140 1.55 10.82 -11.23
N SER A 141 0.83 11.89 -11.60
CA SER A 141 1.25 12.80 -12.68
C SER A 141 2.12 13.97 -12.19
N GLU A 142 2.37 14.08 -10.90
CA GLU A 142 3.15 15.14 -10.30
C GLU A 142 4.54 14.65 -9.91
N ALA A 143 5.56 15.04 -10.67
CA ALA A 143 6.94 14.63 -10.44
C ALA A 143 7.44 14.96 -9.02
N VAL A 144 7.00 16.10 -8.46
CA VAL A 144 7.36 16.53 -7.10
C VAL A 144 6.84 15.54 -6.05
N LEU A 145 5.57 15.11 -6.17
CA LEU A 145 4.97 14.14 -5.23
C LEU A 145 5.61 12.76 -5.38
N VAL A 146 5.94 12.34 -6.61
CA VAL A 146 6.60 11.06 -6.88
C VAL A 146 8.01 11.05 -6.28
N LYS A 147 8.79 12.13 -6.44
CA LYS A 147 10.10 12.29 -5.81
C LYS A 147 10.00 12.37 -4.27
N ALA A 148 9.03 13.12 -3.73
CA ALA A 148 8.81 13.24 -2.29
C ALA A 148 8.48 11.89 -1.64
N ARG A 149 7.83 10.98 -2.36
CA ARG A 149 7.61 9.61 -1.92
C ARG A 149 8.89 8.77 -1.86
N GLY A 150 9.97 9.19 -2.52
CA GLY A 150 11.27 8.53 -2.56
C GLY A 150 11.48 7.60 -3.75
N HIS A 151 10.71 7.78 -4.82
CA HIS A 151 10.96 7.09 -6.09
C HIS A 151 12.17 7.70 -6.82
N LYS A 152 12.96 6.86 -7.49
CA LYS A 152 14.10 7.25 -8.30
C LYS A 152 13.78 7.06 -9.78
N PHE A 153 13.89 8.11 -10.55
CA PHE A 153 13.70 8.11 -12.00
C PHE A 153 14.43 9.31 -12.62
N ASP A 154 14.74 9.24 -13.90
CA ASP A 154 15.42 10.31 -14.61
C ASP A 154 14.56 11.58 -14.69
N GLU A 155 15.15 12.74 -14.40
CA GLU A 155 14.44 14.03 -14.39
C GLU A 155 13.86 14.43 -15.76
N LYS A 156 14.38 13.87 -16.82
CA LYS A 156 13.91 14.12 -18.20
C LYS A 156 12.61 13.40 -18.55
N LEU A 157 12.20 12.41 -17.71
CA LEU A 157 11.00 11.63 -17.95
C LEU A 157 9.75 12.39 -17.56
N THR A 158 8.75 12.32 -18.42
CA THR A 158 7.40 12.79 -18.11
C THR A 158 6.66 11.76 -17.27
N VAL A 159 5.97 12.19 -16.23
CA VAL A 159 5.18 11.31 -15.35
C VAL A 159 3.69 11.62 -15.47
N PRO A 160 2.81 10.61 -15.53
CA PRO A 160 3.09 9.19 -15.60
C PRO A 160 3.82 8.79 -16.87
N ILE A 161 4.59 7.70 -16.84
CA ILE A 161 5.37 7.22 -17.97
C ILE A 161 4.46 6.43 -18.88
N ILE A 162 4.35 6.84 -20.15
CA ILE A 162 3.52 6.14 -21.13
C ILE A 162 4.43 5.33 -22.04
N VAL A 163 4.08 4.07 -22.25
CA VAL A 163 4.80 3.15 -23.14
C VAL A 163 3.86 2.61 -24.21
N LYS A 164 4.43 2.30 -25.38
CA LYS A 164 3.69 1.63 -26.43
C LYS A 164 3.17 0.25 -25.98
N ASP A 165 2.13 -0.21 -26.64
CA ASP A 165 1.50 -1.50 -26.36
C ASP A 165 2.44 -2.70 -26.64
N ASP A 166 3.52 -2.53 -27.42
CA ASP A 166 4.59 -3.52 -27.61
C ASP A 166 5.19 -4.03 -26.27
N PHE A 167 5.12 -3.20 -25.22
CA PHE A 167 5.51 -3.59 -23.86
C PHE A 167 4.66 -4.74 -23.32
N GLU A 168 3.42 -4.89 -23.73
CA GLU A 168 2.53 -5.95 -23.32
C GLU A 168 2.90 -7.33 -23.91
N ASP A 169 3.68 -7.34 -25.01
CA ASP A 169 4.09 -8.57 -25.71
C ASP A 169 5.43 -9.15 -25.24
N ILE A 170 6.14 -8.48 -24.35
CA ILE A 170 7.40 -8.94 -23.77
C ILE A 170 7.22 -10.30 -23.08
N LYS A 171 8.04 -11.27 -23.44
CA LYS A 171 7.94 -12.64 -22.92
C LYS A 171 8.91 -12.94 -21.77
N SER A 172 10.07 -12.30 -21.77
CA SER A 172 11.17 -12.57 -20.85
C SER A 172 11.34 -11.47 -19.80
N THR A 173 11.70 -11.85 -18.56
CA THR A 173 12.08 -10.89 -17.51
C THR A 173 13.34 -10.11 -17.87
N GLN A 174 14.26 -10.69 -18.65
CA GLN A 174 15.48 -10.01 -19.09
C GLN A 174 15.18 -8.90 -20.09
N GLU A 175 14.28 -9.15 -21.04
CA GLU A 175 13.80 -8.14 -21.98
C GLU A 175 13.09 -7.00 -21.23
N ALA A 176 12.24 -7.33 -20.25
CA ALA A 176 11.59 -6.35 -19.41
C ALA A 176 12.58 -5.46 -18.63
N VAL A 177 13.63 -6.05 -18.07
CA VAL A 177 14.70 -5.30 -17.39
C VAL A 177 15.45 -4.41 -18.36
N LYS A 178 15.77 -4.86 -19.56
CA LYS A 178 16.39 -4.03 -20.61
C LYS A 178 15.50 -2.85 -20.97
N ALA A 179 14.22 -3.08 -21.25
CA ALA A 179 13.25 -2.02 -21.58
C ALA A 179 13.12 -0.99 -20.43
N LEU A 180 12.99 -1.43 -19.19
CA LEU A 180 12.92 -0.52 -18.02
C LEU A 180 14.22 0.28 -17.82
N SER A 181 15.38 -0.32 -18.14
CA SER A 181 16.68 0.36 -18.07
C SER A 181 16.82 1.40 -19.19
N SER A 182 16.40 1.07 -20.41
CA SER A 182 16.43 2.00 -21.54
C SER A 182 15.50 3.19 -21.33
N ILE A 183 14.32 2.98 -20.73
CA ILE A 183 13.38 4.05 -20.37
C ILE A 183 13.92 4.92 -19.21
N GLY A 184 14.83 4.40 -18.36
CA GLY A 184 15.37 5.14 -17.21
C GLY A 184 14.56 5.01 -15.91
N VAL A 185 13.77 3.94 -15.75
CA VAL A 185 12.96 3.67 -14.55
C VAL A 185 13.48 2.50 -13.71
N TYR A 186 14.50 1.81 -14.19
CA TYR A 186 15.04 0.62 -13.52
C TYR A 186 15.72 0.94 -12.18
N ASP A 187 16.20 2.16 -11.99
CA ASP A 187 16.83 2.60 -10.73
C ASP A 187 15.85 2.55 -9.54
N ASP A 188 14.56 2.74 -9.79
CA ASP A 188 13.55 2.56 -8.74
C ASP A 188 13.36 1.09 -8.34
N VAL A 189 13.47 0.18 -9.31
CA VAL A 189 13.46 -1.26 -9.05
C VAL A 189 14.73 -1.68 -8.29
N ARG A 190 15.89 -1.14 -8.66
CA ARG A 190 17.16 -1.36 -7.95
C ARG A 190 17.06 -0.88 -6.50
N ARG A 191 16.49 0.31 -6.26
CA ARG A 191 16.19 0.80 -4.91
C ARG A 191 15.33 -0.20 -4.11
N ALA A 192 14.37 -0.86 -4.74
CA ALA A 192 13.53 -1.86 -4.08
C ALA A 192 14.27 -3.17 -3.80
N ILE A 193 15.23 -3.56 -4.66
CA ILE A 193 16.12 -4.71 -4.45
C ILE A 193 17.01 -4.46 -3.23
N ASP A 194 17.70 -3.31 -3.21
CA ASP A 194 18.61 -2.92 -2.15
C ASP A 194 17.89 -2.70 -0.80
N GLY A 195 16.65 -2.23 -0.87
CA GLY A 195 15.78 -2.03 0.28
C GLY A 195 15.12 -3.31 0.85
N LYS A 196 15.44 -4.50 0.32
CA LYS A 196 14.91 -5.78 0.81
C LYS A 196 15.53 -6.14 2.15
N ASN A 197 14.77 -6.02 3.22
CA ASN A 197 15.23 -6.28 4.58
C ASN A 197 14.42 -7.36 5.29
N ILE A 198 15.07 -8.05 6.25
CA ILE A 198 14.37 -8.98 7.15
C ILE A 198 13.48 -8.17 8.09
N ARG A 199 12.23 -8.56 8.22
CA ARG A 199 11.26 -7.91 9.09
C ARG A 199 11.64 -8.04 10.56
N ALA A 200 11.65 -6.94 11.30
CA ALA A 200 12.06 -6.91 12.71
C ALA A 200 11.13 -7.71 13.63
N GLY A 201 9.80 -7.65 13.39
CA GLY A 201 8.80 -8.29 14.25
C GLY A 201 8.57 -9.77 13.99
N ARG A 202 7.67 -10.38 14.76
CA ARG A 202 7.28 -11.81 14.68
C ARG A 202 6.66 -12.23 13.33
N GLY A 203 6.34 -11.27 12.46
CA GLY A 203 5.86 -11.55 11.09
C GLY A 203 6.83 -12.41 10.27
N LYS A 204 8.15 -12.33 10.55
CA LYS A 204 9.18 -13.17 9.91
C LYS A 204 9.00 -14.66 10.18
N MET A 205 8.48 -15.02 11.36
CA MET A 205 8.20 -16.42 11.75
C MET A 205 6.84 -16.90 11.20
N ARG A 206 6.03 -16.02 10.62
CA ARG A 206 4.68 -16.30 10.10
C ARG A 206 4.62 -16.20 8.58
N GLY A 207 5.65 -16.63 7.87
CA GLY A 207 5.72 -16.61 6.40
C GLY A 207 6.00 -15.24 5.75
N ARG A 208 6.16 -14.16 6.53
CA ARG A 208 6.44 -12.80 6.05
C ARG A 208 7.85 -12.35 6.41
N ARG A 209 8.86 -13.13 6.01
CA ARG A 209 10.26 -12.90 6.41
C ARG A 209 10.80 -11.56 5.93
N TYR A 210 10.55 -11.20 4.67
CA TYR A 210 11.11 -10.01 4.04
C TYR A 210 10.10 -8.85 3.98
N ARG A 211 10.65 -7.64 4.05
CA ARG A 211 9.95 -6.39 3.70
C ARG A 211 10.66 -5.79 2.50
N ILE A 212 9.91 -5.55 1.44
CA ILE A 212 10.41 -4.96 0.19
C ILE A 212 9.68 -3.62 0.01
N PRO A 213 10.41 -2.52 -0.26
CA PRO A 213 9.80 -1.25 -0.63
C PRO A 213 8.96 -1.39 -1.91
N ARG A 214 7.89 -0.63 -2.02
CA ARG A 214 7.13 -0.55 -3.27
C ARG A 214 7.90 0.28 -4.28
N SER A 215 7.98 -0.22 -5.50
CA SER A 215 8.54 0.46 -6.66
C SER A 215 7.44 0.77 -7.67
N LEU A 216 7.75 0.64 -8.93
CA LEU A 216 6.93 0.93 -10.08
C LEU A 216 5.54 0.28 -10.01
N LEU A 217 4.52 1.00 -10.44
CA LEU A 217 3.20 0.49 -10.74
C LEU A 217 3.07 0.39 -12.25
N VAL A 218 2.88 -0.81 -12.76
CA VAL A 218 2.67 -1.06 -14.19
C VAL A 218 1.18 -1.28 -14.43
N VAL A 219 0.60 -0.49 -15.33
CA VAL A 219 -0.80 -0.60 -15.72
C VAL A 219 -0.85 -1.06 -17.17
N VAL A 220 -1.40 -2.24 -17.38
CA VAL A 220 -1.54 -2.89 -18.70
C VAL A 220 -3.01 -3.00 -19.07
N SER A 221 -3.33 -2.98 -20.34
CA SER A 221 -4.72 -2.99 -20.83
C SER A 221 -5.48 -4.24 -20.39
N LYS A 222 -4.85 -5.41 -20.52
CA LYS A 222 -5.36 -6.75 -20.18
C LYS A 222 -4.27 -7.58 -19.49
N GLU A 223 -4.64 -8.74 -18.97
CA GLU A 223 -3.65 -9.72 -18.53
C GLU A 223 -2.84 -10.22 -19.73
N CYS A 224 -1.58 -9.79 -19.81
CA CYS A 224 -0.67 -10.02 -20.92
C CYS A 224 0.61 -10.71 -20.48
N LYS A 225 1.41 -11.16 -21.46
CA LYS A 225 2.71 -11.80 -21.20
C LYS A 225 3.69 -10.80 -20.56
N GLY A 226 3.73 -9.56 -21.06
CA GLY A 226 4.55 -8.48 -20.52
C GLY A 226 4.27 -8.18 -19.05
N GLY A 227 2.99 -8.16 -18.66
CA GLY A 227 2.62 -8.04 -17.25
C GLY A 227 3.18 -9.16 -16.38
N ARG A 228 3.19 -10.40 -16.86
CA ARG A 228 3.76 -11.56 -16.14
C ARG A 228 5.29 -11.49 -16.04
N SER A 229 5.97 -11.06 -17.10
CA SER A 229 7.43 -10.91 -17.13
C SER A 229 7.95 -9.89 -16.13
N VAL A 230 7.21 -8.78 -15.95
CA VAL A 230 7.58 -7.68 -15.04
C VAL A 230 7.17 -7.96 -13.59
N ARG A 231 6.10 -8.73 -13.36
CA ARG A 231 5.54 -8.99 -12.02
C ARG A 231 6.52 -9.64 -11.04
N ASN A 232 7.51 -10.39 -11.54
CA ASN A 232 8.52 -11.05 -10.70
C ASN A 232 9.57 -10.06 -10.13
N LEU A 233 9.66 -8.85 -10.68
CA LEU A 233 10.63 -7.86 -10.23
C LEU A 233 10.23 -7.29 -8.85
N PRO A 234 11.20 -7.04 -7.94
CA PRO A 234 10.93 -6.59 -6.58
C PRO A 234 10.20 -5.26 -6.51
N GLY A 235 9.12 -5.23 -5.74
CA GLY A 235 8.35 -4.03 -5.47
C GLY A 235 7.40 -3.59 -6.58
N ILE A 236 7.42 -4.22 -7.74
CA ILE A 236 6.51 -3.93 -8.85
C ILE A 236 5.15 -4.56 -8.59
N ASP A 237 4.10 -3.79 -8.84
CA ASP A 237 2.73 -4.28 -8.93
C ASP A 237 2.24 -4.08 -10.37
N VAL A 238 1.67 -5.13 -10.96
CA VAL A 238 1.06 -5.09 -12.29
C VAL A 238 -0.44 -5.19 -12.13
N VAL A 239 -1.18 -4.25 -12.72
CA VAL A 239 -2.62 -4.12 -12.53
C VAL A 239 -3.29 -3.71 -13.84
N THR A 240 -4.50 -4.19 -14.09
CA THR A 240 -5.35 -3.68 -15.17
C THR A 240 -6.13 -2.45 -14.71
N PRO A 241 -6.61 -1.58 -15.62
CA PRO A 241 -7.38 -0.38 -15.27
C PRO A 241 -8.58 -0.68 -14.38
N ASN A 242 -9.27 -1.80 -14.61
CA ASN A 242 -10.44 -2.20 -13.83
C ASN A 242 -10.09 -2.57 -12.38
N ALA A 243 -8.92 -3.15 -12.15
CA ALA A 243 -8.44 -3.54 -10.82
C ALA A 243 -7.72 -2.40 -10.08
N LEU A 244 -7.54 -1.26 -10.73
CA LEU A 244 -6.86 -0.10 -10.15
C LEU A 244 -7.71 0.49 -9.01
N ASN A 245 -7.13 0.65 -7.84
CA ASN A 245 -7.78 1.22 -6.67
C ASN A 245 -6.83 2.15 -5.87
N ALA A 246 -7.39 2.92 -4.93
CA ALA A 246 -6.61 3.87 -4.13
C ALA A 246 -5.46 3.21 -3.33
N SER A 247 -5.63 1.95 -2.87
CA SER A 247 -4.58 1.23 -2.12
C SER A 247 -3.39 0.83 -2.98
N VAL A 248 -3.60 0.61 -4.29
CA VAL A 248 -2.51 0.30 -5.25
C VAL A 248 -1.80 1.58 -5.69
N LEU A 249 -2.55 2.67 -5.94
CA LEU A 249 -1.99 3.97 -6.34
C LEU A 249 -1.26 4.66 -5.19
N ALA A 250 -1.77 4.52 -3.97
CA ALA A 250 -1.22 5.15 -2.77
C ALA A 250 -1.01 4.12 -1.65
N PRO A 251 -0.04 3.19 -1.77
CA PRO A 251 0.22 2.18 -0.75
C PRO A 251 0.53 2.82 0.61
N GLY A 252 -0.21 2.38 1.65
CA GLY A 252 -0.10 2.95 3.00
C GLY A 252 -0.70 4.35 3.16
N GLY A 253 -1.50 4.82 2.18
CA GLY A 253 -2.14 6.13 2.21
C GLY A 253 -1.22 7.29 1.80
N ALA A 254 0.01 7.03 1.36
CA ALA A 254 0.91 8.03 0.82
C ALA A 254 0.79 8.06 -0.72
N PRO A 255 0.34 9.15 -1.35
CA PRO A 255 0.18 9.28 -2.79
C PRO A 255 1.52 9.51 -3.51
N GLY A 256 1.49 9.56 -4.84
CA GLY A 256 2.68 9.83 -5.65
C GLY A 256 3.49 8.57 -5.98
N ARG A 257 2.85 7.45 -6.30
CA ARG A 257 3.54 6.25 -6.77
C ARG A 257 4.00 6.43 -8.22
N LEU A 258 5.25 6.04 -8.52
CA LEU A 258 5.76 6.02 -9.89
C LEU A 258 4.95 5.03 -10.72
N MET A 259 4.37 5.49 -11.84
CA MET A 259 3.44 4.73 -12.66
C MET A 259 3.91 4.66 -14.12
N LEU A 260 3.87 3.46 -14.69
CA LEU A 260 4.08 3.17 -16.10
C LEU A 260 2.77 2.62 -16.67
N VAL A 261 2.32 3.17 -17.78
CA VAL A 261 1.00 2.86 -18.36
C VAL A 261 1.16 2.55 -19.84
N SER A 262 0.55 1.48 -20.35
CA SER A 262 0.44 1.25 -21.78
C SER A 262 -0.55 2.24 -22.44
N GLU A 263 -0.39 2.55 -23.70
CA GLU A 263 -1.28 3.47 -24.43
C GLU A 263 -2.74 3.01 -24.34
N SER A 264 -3.01 1.74 -24.62
CA SER A 264 -4.36 1.15 -24.54
C SER A 264 -4.95 1.22 -23.13
N ALA A 265 -4.11 1.04 -22.09
CA ALA A 265 -4.57 1.20 -20.70
C ALA A 265 -4.91 2.66 -20.38
N LEU A 266 -4.16 3.63 -20.92
CA LEU A 266 -4.43 5.05 -20.71
C LEU A 266 -5.78 5.45 -21.33
N VAL A 267 -6.09 4.97 -22.54
CA VAL A 267 -7.38 5.19 -23.20
C VAL A 267 -8.53 4.65 -22.34
N THR A 268 -8.36 3.44 -21.78
CA THR A 268 -9.35 2.82 -20.88
C THR A 268 -9.56 3.64 -19.61
N ILE A 269 -8.48 4.16 -19.02
CA ILE A 269 -8.55 5.05 -17.83
C ILE A 269 -9.28 6.34 -18.19
N GLY A 270 -9.00 6.92 -19.35
CA GLY A 270 -9.66 8.14 -19.85
C GLY A 270 -11.18 8.01 -19.97
N GLY A 271 -11.69 6.82 -20.26
CA GLY A 271 -13.12 6.51 -20.34
C GLY A 271 -13.87 6.41 -19.00
N TRP A 272 -13.20 6.51 -17.86
CA TRP A 272 -13.90 6.44 -16.57
C TRP A 272 -14.80 7.66 -16.37
N LYS A 273 -16.04 7.40 -15.95
CA LYS A 273 -16.98 8.46 -15.57
C LYS A 273 -16.73 8.89 -14.12
N ARG A 274 -16.88 10.18 -13.87
CA ARG A 274 -16.81 10.79 -12.51
C ARG A 274 -17.97 10.37 -11.64
#